data_c367277e6215e6289c5df3b479591c03
#
_entry.id   c367277e6215e6289c5df3b479591c03
#
_cell.length_a   1.000
_cell.length_b   1.000
_cell.length_c   1.000
_cell.angle_alpha   90.00
_cell.angle_beta   90.00
_cell.angle_gamma   90.00
#
_symmetry.space_group_name_H-M   'P 1'
#
loop_
_entity.id
_entity.type
_entity.pdbx_description
1 polymer ?
#
loop_
_entity_poly.entity_id
_entity_poly.type
_entity_poly.pdbx_seq_one_letter_code
_entity_poly.pdbx_strand_id
1 'polypeptide(L)'
;MDEEEIIMSYTEEVYERVVAQNPNEPEFHQAVKEVLDSLKVVIDKNEEKYRKLSILERLVEPERIISFRVPWVDDKGVVQVNKGYRVQFNSAIGPYKGGLRFHPSVNQGILKFLGFEQILRTPLQVFRSVAVKVVQTLILKENLTEKLWHSARAL
;
A
#
# COMPACT_ATOMS: atom_id res chain seq x y z
N MET A 1 1.53 -28.80 -34.69
CA MET A 1 2.21 -28.30 -33.48
C MET A 1 1.16 -27.44 -32.82
N ASP A 2 0.46 -28.04 -31.87
CA ASP A 2 -0.58 -27.35 -31.14
C ASP A 2 0.12 -26.37 -30.20
N GLU A 3 -0.11 -25.08 -30.41
CA GLU A 3 0.21 -24.06 -29.40
C GLU A 3 -0.73 -24.34 -28.22
N GLU A 4 -0.22 -24.96 -27.17
CA GLU A 4 -0.90 -24.97 -25.89
C GLU A 4 -1.06 -23.51 -25.46
N GLU A 5 -2.26 -22.98 -25.60
CA GLU A 5 -2.63 -21.68 -25.05
C GLU A 5 -2.45 -21.77 -23.55
N ILE A 6 -1.37 -21.17 -23.02
CA ILE A 6 -1.09 -21.14 -21.59
C ILE A 6 -2.21 -20.30 -20.95
N ILE A 7 -3.25 -20.98 -20.50
CA ILE A 7 -4.35 -20.34 -19.77
C ILE A 7 -3.79 -19.87 -18.42
N MET A 8 -3.48 -18.59 -18.32
CA MET A 8 -3.07 -17.96 -17.06
C MET A 8 -4.19 -18.04 -16.03
N SER A 9 -3.86 -18.41 -14.81
CA SER A 9 -4.82 -18.37 -13.70
C SER A 9 -5.23 -16.95 -13.36
N TYR A 10 -6.40 -16.76 -12.75
CA TYR A 10 -6.88 -15.43 -12.35
C TYR A 10 -5.90 -14.68 -11.44
N THR A 11 -5.22 -15.37 -10.54
CA THR A 11 -4.19 -14.77 -9.68
C THR A 11 -2.98 -14.28 -10.46
N GLU A 12 -2.56 -15.04 -11.49
CA GLU A 12 -1.45 -14.65 -12.37
C GLU A 12 -1.81 -13.46 -13.24
N GLU A 13 -3.00 -13.42 -13.83
CA GLU A 13 -3.47 -12.26 -14.61
C GLU A 13 -3.49 -10.97 -13.79
N VAL A 14 -3.98 -11.05 -12.54
CA VAL A 14 -4.01 -9.89 -11.65
C VAL A 14 -2.60 -9.45 -11.28
N TYR A 15 -1.70 -10.39 -11.00
CA TYR A 15 -0.31 -10.07 -10.71
C TYR A 15 0.39 -9.36 -11.86
N GLU A 16 0.30 -9.89 -13.09
CA GLU A 16 0.88 -9.27 -14.28
C GLU A 16 0.35 -7.84 -14.50
N ARG A 17 -0.94 -7.62 -14.27
CA ARG A 17 -1.55 -6.29 -14.32
C ARG A 17 -0.95 -5.34 -13.29
N VAL A 18 -0.76 -5.80 -12.04
CA VAL A 18 -0.13 -4.99 -10.99
C VAL A 18 1.29 -4.59 -11.36
N VAL A 19 2.09 -5.51 -11.88
CA VAL A 19 3.46 -5.25 -12.34
C VAL A 19 3.47 -4.21 -13.47
N ALA A 20 2.59 -4.37 -14.45
CA ALA A 20 2.50 -3.44 -15.59
C ALA A 20 2.07 -2.02 -15.18
N GLN A 21 1.16 -1.90 -14.22
CA GLN A 21 0.66 -0.61 -13.74
C GLN A 21 1.60 0.11 -12.75
N ASN A 22 2.54 -0.61 -12.14
CA ASN A 22 3.41 -0.09 -11.08
C ASN A 22 4.90 -0.40 -11.36
N PRO A 23 5.48 0.06 -12.47
CA PRO A 23 6.76 -0.45 -12.99
C PRO A 23 7.98 -0.26 -12.08
N ASN A 24 7.92 0.57 -11.06
CA ASN A 24 9.06 0.89 -10.19
C ASN A 24 8.77 0.62 -8.70
N GLU A 25 7.96 -0.39 -8.39
CA GLU A 25 7.52 -0.69 -7.02
C GLU A 25 7.80 -2.16 -6.64
N PRO A 26 9.08 -2.61 -6.65
CA PRO A 26 9.43 -4.03 -6.47
C PRO A 26 8.97 -4.62 -5.13
N GLU A 27 9.02 -3.86 -4.05
CA GLU A 27 8.55 -4.32 -2.72
C GLU A 27 7.03 -4.57 -2.74
N PHE A 28 6.28 -3.73 -3.45
CA PHE A 28 4.84 -3.93 -3.62
C PHE A 28 4.55 -5.15 -4.49
N HIS A 29 5.29 -5.34 -5.60
CA HIS A 29 5.14 -6.53 -6.44
C HIS A 29 5.37 -7.82 -5.67
N GLN A 30 6.45 -7.87 -4.87
CA GLN A 30 6.76 -9.06 -4.07
C GLN A 30 5.63 -9.38 -3.09
N ALA A 31 5.15 -8.38 -2.33
CA ALA A 31 4.08 -8.58 -1.38
C ALA A 31 2.78 -9.04 -2.04
N VAL A 32 2.42 -8.45 -3.18
CA VAL A 32 1.23 -8.87 -3.95
C VAL A 32 1.39 -10.31 -4.42
N LYS A 33 2.56 -10.68 -4.94
CA LYS A 33 2.82 -12.05 -5.38
C LYS A 33 2.63 -13.06 -4.26
N GLU A 34 3.28 -12.85 -3.13
CA GLU A 34 3.19 -13.75 -1.96
C GLU A 34 1.75 -13.97 -1.50
N VAL A 35 0.97 -12.90 -1.49
CA VAL A 35 -0.44 -12.97 -1.10
C VAL A 35 -1.28 -13.70 -2.13
N LEU A 36 -1.16 -13.36 -3.42
CA LEU A 36 -1.92 -14.01 -4.48
C LEU A 36 -1.59 -15.49 -4.57
N ASP A 37 -0.32 -15.88 -4.44
CA ASP A 37 0.11 -17.28 -4.39
C ASP A 37 -0.54 -18.03 -3.21
N SER A 38 -0.62 -17.39 -2.05
CA SER A 38 -1.26 -17.98 -0.86
C SER A 38 -2.78 -18.12 -1.00
N LEU A 39 -3.42 -17.21 -1.74
CA LEU A 39 -4.87 -17.21 -1.97
C LEU A 39 -5.29 -18.14 -3.10
N LYS A 40 -4.37 -18.56 -3.98
CA LYS A 40 -4.68 -19.38 -5.16
C LYS A 40 -5.54 -20.59 -4.83
N VAL A 41 -5.21 -21.34 -3.79
CA VAL A 41 -5.96 -22.53 -3.36
C VAL A 41 -7.42 -22.26 -3.03
N VAL A 42 -7.72 -21.04 -2.55
CA VAL A 42 -9.10 -20.64 -2.21
C VAL A 42 -9.81 -20.10 -3.44
N ILE A 43 -9.10 -19.31 -4.24
CA ILE A 43 -9.63 -18.66 -5.45
C ILE A 43 -10.03 -19.72 -6.49
N ASP A 44 -9.17 -20.70 -6.77
CA ASP A 44 -9.40 -21.74 -7.76
C ASP A 44 -10.69 -22.55 -7.49
N LYS A 45 -11.13 -22.65 -6.24
CA LYS A 45 -12.38 -23.35 -5.88
C LYS A 45 -13.66 -22.66 -6.35
N ASN A 46 -13.62 -21.36 -6.54
CA ASN A 46 -14.77 -20.54 -6.92
C ASN A 46 -14.34 -19.36 -7.81
N GLU A 47 -13.44 -19.59 -8.75
CA GLU A 47 -12.82 -18.56 -9.58
C GLU A 47 -13.85 -17.66 -10.27
N GLU A 48 -14.86 -18.25 -10.92
CA GLU A 48 -15.91 -17.50 -11.62
C GLU A 48 -16.59 -16.46 -10.71
N LYS A 49 -16.91 -16.85 -9.48
CA LYS A 49 -17.52 -15.95 -8.49
C LYS A 49 -16.61 -14.80 -8.12
N TYR A 50 -15.34 -15.08 -7.85
CA TYR A 50 -14.37 -14.05 -7.42
C TYR A 50 -14.01 -13.12 -8.57
N ARG A 51 -13.88 -13.64 -9.79
CA ARG A 51 -13.65 -12.88 -11.02
C ARG A 51 -14.82 -11.94 -11.32
N LYS A 52 -16.06 -12.43 -11.22
CA LYS A 52 -17.28 -11.63 -11.42
C LYS A 52 -17.39 -10.44 -10.44
N LEU A 53 -16.87 -10.59 -9.24
CA LEU A 53 -16.87 -9.56 -8.21
C LEU A 53 -15.60 -8.70 -8.20
N SER A 54 -14.64 -8.98 -9.09
CA SER A 54 -13.31 -8.32 -9.16
C SER A 54 -12.63 -8.25 -7.79
N ILE A 55 -12.67 -9.35 -7.04
CA ILE A 55 -12.20 -9.36 -5.64
C ILE A 55 -10.70 -9.11 -5.55
N LEU A 56 -9.91 -9.75 -6.42
CA LEU A 56 -8.46 -9.61 -6.38
C LEU A 56 -8.02 -8.23 -6.84
N GLU A 57 -8.64 -7.68 -7.89
CA GLU A 57 -8.36 -6.32 -8.36
C GLU A 57 -8.62 -5.28 -7.26
N ARG A 58 -9.73 -5.41 -6.55
CA ARG A 58 -10.08 -4.53 -5.44
C ARG A 58 -9.20 -4.74 -4.20
N LEU A 59 -8.60 -5.92 -4.06
CA LEU A 59 -7.68 -6.23 -2.98
C LEU A 59 -6.32 -5.58 -3.19
N VAL A 60 -5.82 -5.58 -4.43
CA VAL A 60 -4.46 -5.09 -4.75
C VAL A 60 -4.39 -3.61 -5.11
N GLU A 61 -5.53 -2.95 -5.36
CA GLU A 61 -5.58 -1.54 -5.72
C GLU A 61 -6.02 -0.68 -4.52
N PRO A 62 -5.24 0.34 -4.12
CA PRO A 62 -5.63 1.24 -3.04
C PRO A 62 -6.82 2.12 -3.46
N GLU A 63 -7.74 2.38 -2.54
CA GLU A 63 -8.90 3.25 -2.78
C GLU A 63 -8.48 4.70 -3.08
N ARG A 64 -7.37 5.17 -2.47
CA ARG A 64 -6.87 6.53 -2.69
C ARG A 64 -5.41 6.67 -2.31
N ILE A 65 -4.67 7.42 -3.12
CA ILE A 65 -3.32 7.88 -2.82
C ILE A 65 -3.32 9.41 -2.86
N ILE A 66 -2.85 10.04 -1.80
CA ILE A 66 -2.71 11.48 -1.69
C ILE A 66 -1.22 11.80 -1.59
N SER A 67 -0.73 12.61 -2.53
CA SER A 67 0.62 13.14 -2.53
C SER A 67 0.56 14.65 -2.31
N PHE A 68 1.35 15.17 -1.37
CA PHE A 68 1.32 16.57 -1.00
C PHE A 68 2.70 17.13 -0.67
N ARG A 69 2.83 18.44 -0.79
CA ARG A 69 4.05 19.18 -0.48
C ARG A 69 4.07 19.56 1.00
N VAL A 70 5.23 19.40 1.64
CA VAL A 70 5.47 19.76 3.05
C VAL A 70 6.63 20.77 3.11
N PRO A 71 6.36 22.08 3.17
CA PRO A 71 7.39 23.08 3.43
C PRO A 71 7.69 23.14 4.93
N TRP A 72 8.96 23.32 5.28
CA TRP A 72 9.42 23.48 6.66
C TRP A 72 10.72 24.26 6.71
N VAL A 73 11.07 24.81 7.87
CA VAL A 73 12.29 25.59 8.07
C VAL A 73 13.28 24.75 8.86
N ASP A 74 14.50 24.60 8.33
CA ASP A 74 15.58 23.86 9.01
C ASP A 74 16.25 24.72 10.12
N ASP A 75 17.20 24.09 10.85
CA ASP A 75 17.90 24.74 11.95
C ASP A 75 18.77 25.93 11.52
N LYS A 76 19.05 26.06 10.24
CA LYS A 76 19.80 27.19 9.65
C LYS A 76 18.88 28.30 9.16
N GLY A 77 17.55 28.17 9.38
CA GLY A 77 16.57 29.14 8.90
C GLY A 77 16.23 29.02 7.40
N VAL A 78 16.68 27.96 6.73
CA VAL A 78 16.44 27.75 5.31
C VAL A 78 15.16 26.99 5.10
N VAL A 79 14.33 27.43 4.15
CA VAL A 79 13.09 26.73 3.77
C VAL A 79 13.43 25.48 2.98
N GLN A 80 13.01 24.34 3.49
CA GLN A 80 13.10 23.05 2.85
C GLN A 80 11.72 22.62 2.36
N VAL A 81 11.67 21.79 1.32
CA VAL A 81 10.42 21.28 0.76
C VAL A 81 10.52 19.76 0.62
N ASN A 82 9.68 19.06 1.36
CA ASN A 82 9.56 17.62 1.30
C ASN A 82 8.26 17.21 0.61
N LYS A 83 8.17 15.93 0.24
CA LYS A 83 6.97 15.32 -0.31
C LYS A 83 6.40 14.35 0.71
N GLY A 84 5.12 14.52 1.03
CA GLY A 84 4.36 13.62 1.87
C GLY A 84 3.44 12.72 1.04
N TYR A 85 3.13 11.54 1.57
CA TYR A 85 2.21 10.59 0.96
C TYR A 85 1.25 10.02 1.99
N ARG A 86 0.02 9.80 1.58
CA ARG A 86 -0.98 9.07 2.36
C ARG A 86 -1.65 8.03 1.46
N VAL A 87 -1.49 6.77 1.78
CA VAL A 87 -2.18 5.68 1.09
C VAL A 87 -3.38 5.25 1.92
N GLN A 88 -4.56 5.29 1.32
CA GLN A 88 -5.83 4.79 1.85
C GLN A 88 -6.15 3.52 1.08
N PHE A 89 -5.84 2.36 1.67
CA PHE A 89 -5.82 1.13 0.91
C PHE A 89 -7.20 0.49 0.79
N ASN A 90 -7.86 0.21 1.92
CA ASN A 90 -9.18 -0.43 1.91
C ASN A 90 -9.98 -0.04 3.15
N SER A 91 -11.23 0.37 2.97
CA SER A 91 -12.14 0.82 4.03
C SER A 91 -13.22 -0.21 4.41
N ALA A 92 -13.19 -1.41 3.85
CA ALA A 92 -14.24 -2.42 4.01
C ALA A 92 -14.56 -2.81 5.46
N ILE A 93 -13.59 -2.71 6.36
CA ILE A 93 -13.76 -3.06 7.78
C ILE A 93 -13.58 -1.88 8.75
N GLY A 94 -13.59 -0.65 8.25
CA GLY A 94 -13.55 0.56 9.07
C GLY A 94 -12.66 1.68 8.51
N PRO A 95 -12.48 2.77 9.27
CA PRO A 95 -11.73 3.92 8.81
C PRO A 95 -10.23 3.61 8.68
N TYR A 96 -9.58 4.30 7.76
CA TYR A 96 -8.14 4.17 7.55
C TYR A 96 -7.38 4.63 8.80
N LYS A 97 -6.53 3.75 9.36
CA LYS A 97 -5.71 4.03 10.53
C LYS A 97 -4.33 3.38 10.36
N GLY A 98 -3.28 4.14 10.54
CA GLY A 98 -1.90 3.65 10.45
C GLY A 98 -0.92 4.52 11.20
N GLY A 99 0.36 4.15 11.15
CA GLY A 99 1.45 4.89 11.74
C GLY A 99 2.05 5.90 10.77
N LEU A 100 2.92 6.78 11.30
CA LEU A 100 3.78 7.65 10.53
C LEU A 100 5.14 6.97 10.32
N ARG A 101 5.71 7.13 9.14
CA ARG A 101 7.06 6.68 8.84
C ARG A 101 7.89 7.84 8.31
N PHE A 102 8.99 8.13 9.01
CA PHE A 102 9.94 9.16 8.63
C PHE A 102 11.26 8.49 8.27
N HIS A 103 11.54 8.40 6.99
CA HIS A 103 12.79 7.84 6.50
C HIS A 103 13.10 8.35 5.09
N PRO A 104 14.38 8.63 4.74
CA PRO A 104 14.74 9.14 3.41
C PRO A 104 14.38 8.22 2.25
N SER A 105 14.31 6.90 2.49
CA SER A 105 13.98 5.90 1.46
C SER A 105 12.48 5.82 1.15
N VAL A 106 11.63 6.53 1.91
CA VAL A 106 10.20 6.41 1.71
C VAL A 106 9.76 7.01 0.39
N ASN A 107 9.02 6.23 -0.37
CA ASN A 107 8.38 6.59 -1.60
C ASN A 107 6.95 6.04 -1.64
N GLN A 108 6.22 6.31 -2.70
CA GLN A 108 4.83 5.87 -2.86
C GLN A 108 4.69 4.35 -2.86
N GLY A 109 5.60 3.63 -3.55
CA GLY A 109 5.59 2.16 -3.64
C GLY A 109 5.77 1.48 -2.29
N ILE A 110 6.72 1.97 -1.46
CA ILE A 110 6.92 1.48 -0.09
C ILE A 110 5.66 1.70 0.76
N LEU A 111 4.95 2.80 0.57
CA LEU A 111 3.71 3.03 1.32
C LEU A 111 2.54 2.17 0.83
N LYS A 112 2.46 1.91 -0.47
CA LYS A 112 1.52 0.93 -1.02
C LYS A 112 1.80 -0.45 -0.45
N PHE A 113 3.05 -0.90 -0.46
CA PHE A 113 3.49 -2.14 0.16
C PHE A 113 3.04 -2.24 1.62
N LEU A 114 3.38 -1.25 2.44
CA LEU A 114 3.01 -1.24 3.86
C LEU A 114 1.50 -1.19 4.10
N GLY A 115 0.76 -0.46 3.27
CA GLY A 115 -0.70 -0.39 3.33
C GLY A 115 -1.33 -1.73 2.97
N PHE A 116 -0.84 -2.39 1.94
CA PHE A 116 -1.28 -3.71 1.51
C PHE A 116 -1.05 -4.79 2.57
N GLU A 117 0.16 -4.86 3.14
CA GLU A 117 0.41 -5.77 4.25
C GLU A 117 -0.53 -5.54 5.45
N GLN A 118 -0.83 -4.27 5.74
CA GLN A 118 -1.66 -3.94 6.89
C GLN A 118 -3.11 -4.37 6.74
N ILE A 119 -3.71 -4.27 5.55
CA ILE A 119 -5.09 -4.74 5.35
C ILE A 119 -5.21 -6.26 5.50
N LEU A 120 -4.15 -7.00 5.28
CA LEU A 120 -4.13 -8.45 5.44
C LEU A 120 -3.92 -8.87 6.90
N ARG A 121 -3.13 -8.11 7.66
CA ARG A 121 -2.93 -8.37 9.10
C ARG A 121 -4.17 -8.05 9.93
N THR A 122 -4.98 -7.10 9.50
CA THR A 122 -6.14 -6.63 10.27
C THR A 122 -7.23 -7.69 10.43
N PRO A 123 -7.65 -8.46 9.41
CA PRO A 123 -8.62 -9.54 9.57
C PRO A 123 -8.17 -10.61 10.56
N LEU A 124 -6.86 -10.88 10.63
CA LEU A 124 -6.29 -11.84 11.62
C LEU A 124 -6.35 -11.30 13.05
N GLN A 125 -6.47 -9.98 13.23
CA GLN A 125 -6.57 -9.31 14.53
C GLN A 125 -8.01 -8.96 14.94
N VAL A 126 -8.97 -9.03 14.03
CA VAL A 126 -10.39 -8.61 14.23
C VAL A 126 -11.10 -9.43 15.30
N PHE A 127 -10.62 -10.60 15.66
CA PHE A 127 -11.09 -11.28 16.87
C PHE A 127 -10.73 -10.51 18.15
N ARG A 128 -9.97 -9.42 18.11
CA ARG A 128 -9.60 -8.62 19.29
C ARG A 128 -9.72 -7.11 19.22
N SER A 129 -9.85 -6.47 18.05
CA SER A 129 -10.12 -5.00 17.99
C SER A 129 -10.29 -4.52 16.54
N VAL A 130 -11.33 -3.76 16.27
CA VAL A 130 -11.57 -3.07 15.00
C VAL A 130 -10.55 -1.94 14.83
N ALA A 131 -9.58 -2.08 13.95
CA ALA A 131 -8.70 -0.98 13.57
C ALA A 131 -8.14 -1.19 12.15
N VAL A 132 -8.66 -0.44 11.20
CA VAL A 132 -8.09 -0.33 9.85
C VAL A 132 -6.96 0.70 9.87
N LYS A 133 -5.82 0.39 9.27
CA LYS A 133 -4.62 1.21 9.39
C LYS A 133 -4.31 1.95 8.08
N VAL A 134 -4.03 3.22 8.19
CA VAL A 134 -3.43 4.07 7.16
C VAL A 134 -1.94 4.21 7.44
N VAL A 135 -1.10 4.11 6.43
CA VAL A 135 0.29 4.52 6.54
C VAL A 135 0.42 5.93 6.01
N GLN A 136 0.82 6.84 6.87
CA GLN A 136 1.16 8.21 6.51
C GLN A 136 2.67 8.36 6.61
N THR A 137 3.29 8.93 5.58
CA THR A 137 4.73 9.13 5.57
C THR A 137 5.10 10.56 5.26
N LEU A 138 5.98 11.09 6.09
CA LEU A 138 6.70 12.32 5.87
C LEU A 138 8.18 11.99 5.64
N ILE A 139 8.78 12.51 4.57
CA ILE A 139 10.21 12.38 4.31
C ILE A 139 10.89 13.57 4.95
N LEU A 140 11.75 13.34 5.96
CA LEU A 140 12.63 14.33 6.51
C LEU A 140 14.08 13.84 6.46
N LYS A 141 14.97 14.61 5.85
CA LYS A 141 16.42 14.41 5.94
C LYS A 141 16.91 14.92 7.29
N GLU A 142 17.62 14.05 7.99
CA GLU A 142 18.50 14.25 9.14
C GLU A 142 18.20 15.34 10.20
N ASN A 143 18.15 14.90 11.47
CA ASN A 143 18.22 15.67 12.73
C ASN A 143 17.00 16.52 13.12
N LEU A 144 15.82 15.91 13.30
CA LEU A 144 14.64 16.68 13.68
C LEU A 144 13.66 15.94 14.60
N THR A 145 14.08 15.64 15.82
CA THR A 145 13.16 15.03 16.80
C THR A 145 12.15 16.03 17.38
N GLU A 146 12.50 17.27 17.59
CA GLU A 146 11.58 18.27 18.17
C GLU A 146 10.72 19.01 17.14
N LYS A 147 11.25 19.30 15.95
CA LYS A 147 10.51 20.05 14.91
C LYS A 147 9.53 19.19 14.12
N LEU A 148 9.65 17.86 14.18
CA LEU A 148 8.67 16.91 13.66
C LEU A 148 7.28 17.08 14.29
N TRP A 149 7.22 17.45 15.57
CA TRP A 149 5.97 17.71 16.27
C TRP A 149 5.23 18.95 15.76
N HIS A 150 5.94 19.98 15.33
CA HIS A 150 5.30 21.18 14.80
C HIS A 150 4.74 21.01 13.38
N SER A 151 5.42 20.26 12.52
CA SER A 151 4.93 19.97 11.17
C SER A 151 3.79 18.93 11.16
N ALA A 152 3.80 17.97 12.11
CA ALA A 152 2.73 17.00 12.25
C ALA A 152 1.41 17.60 12.79
N ARG A 153 1.45 18.77 13.42
CA ARG A 153 0.26 19.52 13.85
C ARG A 153 -0.38 20.36 12.73
N ALA A 154 0.33 20.56 11.62
CA ALA A 154 -0.16 21.32 10.47
C ALA A 154 -0.86 20.42 9.40
N LEU A 155 -0.96 19.11 9.67
CA LEU A 155 -1.66 18.11 8.86
C LEU A 155 -2.94 17.64 9.56
#